data_18b4d3ed6d4f698f835422257a25a458
#
_entry.id   18b4d3ed6d4f698f835422257a25a458
#
_cell.length_a   1.000
_cell.length_b   1.000
_cell.length_c   1.000
_cell.angle_alpha   90.00
_cell.angle_beta   90.00
_cell.angle_gamma   90.00
#
_symmetry.space_group_name_H-M   'P 1'
#
loop_
_entity.id
_entity.type
_entity.pdbx_description
1 polymer ?
#
loop_
_entity_poly.entity_id
_entity_poly.type
_entity_poly.pdbx_seq_one_letter_code
_entity_poly.pdbx_strand_id
1 'polypeptide(L)'
;MSLDTNKAYFINQRDVVLRMQPLEKTSKNAANHLLLGDYLRYLGTTDGDWAKVKCRGDEGWLKTDWFSEQRLLEINFIDIGQGDGCHIVTPDDEVILIDAGEGEGFTGQGGDNMYRFITWRYNLRCRDDGKPPFDIEHAVMTHPDLDHYYGFINLFKHPKLNFKTISHNGIVERPLGGASQSSFLYDLGRKVPPTPRQKVYHLWDTVRTHQDMIEVLDAHPNSQKFYLSTLRAARDNNPQVQFKFVDQSQKFFAAYNQNNDLQMEVLGPITEDIEFNGQTKDCLIKLGNEGETKNGHSVIFKLRYGKLKVLLGGDLNAKSQDYIAQYYSGIQTKMSDLEDEIRDIREDLISQNLTIDERKAMEQRLDEHRKLLDLIISKTRGVFQADIAKACHHGASDVLDSFLQAINPIATVISSGDEESHSHPRPDALGAFGKASRGHRPLIFSTELARSSVEFSYPIKFYQKLKDMEAKKDAATTQAKKDEIQQDMEQLRDSNVAKYGMITIRTDGERVIIAQKLEEERSPGQKWDIYDLFWNDKLQEYEYRKGKGH
;
A
#
# COMPACT_ATOMS: atom_id res chain seq x y z
N MET A 1 -24.57 14.45 -24.09
CA MET A 1 -23.35 15.11 -23.56
C MET A 1 -22.62 15.76 -24.73
N SER A 2 -22.25 17.04 -24.64
CA SER A 2 -21.36 17.64 -25.64
C SER A 2 -19.91 17.26 -25.32
N LEU A 3 -19.28 16.51 -26.21
CA LEU A 3 -17.90 16.03 -26.01
C LEU A 3 -16.89 17.12 -26.41
N ASP A 4 -15.84 17.28 -25.61
CA ASP A 4 -14.75 18.24 -25.81
C ASP A 4 -13.39 17.49 -25.76
N THR A 5 -12.55 17.71 -26.74
CA THR A 5 -11.21 17.10 -26.82
C THR A 5 -10.23 17.58 -25.75
N ASN A 6 -10.54 18.71 -25.10
CA ASN A 6 -9.72 19.28 -24.00
C ASN A 6 -10.13 18.78 -22.61
N LYS A 7 -11.23 18.02 -22.52
CA LYS A 7 -11.72 17.50 -21.24
C LYS A 7 -11.24 16.08 -20.97
N ALA A 8 -11.09 15.78 -19.69
CA ALA A 8 -10.90 14.44 -19.18
C ALA A 8 -12.23 13.72 -19.03
N TYR A 9 -12.29 12.44 -19.41
CA TYR A 9 -13.44 11.59 -19.20
C TYR A 9 -13.03 10.29 -18.52
N PHE A 10 -13.99 9.65 -17.86
CA PHE A 10 -13.76 8.44 -17.07
C PHE A 10 -14.87 7.42 -17.32
N ILE A 11 -14.52 6.14 -17.42
CA ILE A 11 -15.51 5.07 -17.57
C ILE A 11 -16.46 5.07 -16.37
N ASN A 12 -17.77 5.05 -16.63
CA ASN A 12 -18.83 5.04 -15.63
C ASN A 12 -19.57 3.70 -15.52
N GLN A 13 -19.18 2.71 -16.32
CA GLN A 13 -19.65 1.33 -16.25
C GLN A 13 -18.67 0.49 -15.43
N ARG A 14 -19.12 -0.66 -14.90
CA ARG A 14 -18.26 -1.62 -14.18
C ARG A 14 -16.99 -1.95 -14.97
N ASP A 15 -17.21 -2.35 -16.21
CA ASP A 15 -16.19 -2.59 -17.22
C ASP A 15 -16.78 -2.45 -18.61
N VAL A 16 -15.95 -2.10 -19.56
CA VAL A 16 -16.36 -2.00 -20.98
C VAL A 16 -15.24 -2.49 -21.89
N VAL A 17 -15.61 -2.91 -23.08
CA VAL A 17 -14.64 -3.27 -24.11
C VAL A 17 -14.47 -2.11 -25.08
N LEU A 18 -13.25 -1.58 -25.18
CA LEU A 18 -12.86 -0.65 -26.24
C LEU A 18 -12.94 -1.38 -27.57
N ARG A 19 -13.67 -0.81 -28.53
CA ARG A 19 -13.94 -1.41 -29.83
C ARG A 19 -13.00 -0.86 -30.92
N MET A 20 -12.54 -1.72 -31.84
CA MET A 20 -11.77 -1.25 -33.01
C MET A 20 -12.66 -0.49 -34.02
N GLN A 21 -13.95 -0.83 -34.08
CA GLN A 21 -14.95 -0.19 -34.93
C GLN A 21 -16.22 0.17 -34.11
N PRO A 22 -16.99 1.18 -34.51
CA PRO A 22 -18.21 1.62 -33.81
C PRO A 22 -19.38 0.64 -34.03
N LEU A 23 -19.19 -0.60 -33.65
CA LEU A 23 -20.13 -1.71 -33.83
C LEU A 23 -20.22 -2.50 -32.51
N GLU A 24 -21.39 -3.07 -32.30
CA GLU A 24 -21.61 -3.97 -31.18
C GLU A 24 -20.86 -5.29 -31.32
N LYS A 25 -20.94 -6.08 -30.34
CA LYS A 25 -20.12 -7.21 -29.94
C LYS A 25 -19.81 -8.25 -31.04
N THR A 26 -18.56 -8.23 -31.52
CA THR A 26 -17.94 -9.44 -32.07
C THR A 26 -16.60 -9.63 -31.36
N SER A 27 -16.17 -10.89 -31.15
CA SER A 27 -14.88 -11.21 -30.50
C SER A 27 -13.66 -10.60 -31.22
N LYS A 28 -13.81 -10.35 -32.54
CA LYS A 28 -12.78 -9.74 -33.40
C LYS A 28 -12.74 -8.20 -33.34
N ASN A 29 -13.69 -7.55 -32.65
CA ASN A 29 -13.84 -6.09 -32.56
C ASN A 29 -13.37 -5.55 -31.19
N ALA A 30 -12.59 -6.29 -30.41
CA ALA A 30 -12.08 -5.88 -29.12
C ALA A 30 -10.64 -5.36 -29.25
N ALA A 31 -10.40 -4.12 -28.83
CA ALA A 31 -9.07 -3.51 -28.72
C ALA A 31 -8.51 -3.64 -27.30
N ASN A 32 -9.33 -3.33 -26.26
CA ASN A 32 -8.90 -3.41 -24.88
C ASN A 32 -10.09 -3.65 -23.93
N HIS A 33 -9.79 -4.06 -22.69
CA HIS A 33 -10.72 -4.20 -21.58
C HIS A 33 -10.49 -3.09 -20.56
N LEU A 34 -11.48 -2.24 -20.35
CA LEU A 34 -11.43 -1.04 -19.53
C LEU A 34 -12.28 -1.22 -18.28
N LEU A 35 -11.86 -0.60 -17.19
CA LEU A 35 -12.52 -0.64 -15.89
C LEU A 35 -13.23 0.66 -15.56
N LEU A 36 -14.17 0.58 -14.64
CA LEU A 36 -14.76 1.72 -13.95
C LEU A 36 -13.66 2.73 -13.54
N GLY A 37 -13.84 4.00 -13.87
CA GLY A 37 -12.91 5.07 -13.57
C GLY A 37 -11.66 5.16 -14.44
N ASP A 38 -11.51 4.30 -15.46
CA ASP A 38 -10.39 4.45 -16.40
C ASP A 38 -10.48 5.78 -17.14
N TYR A 39 -9.38 6.53 -17.11
CA TYR A 39 -9.24 7.80 -17.83
C TYR A 39 -9.23 7.57 -19.34
N LEU A 40 -9.95 8.40 -20.06
CA LEU A 40 -9.92 8.43 -21.50
C LEU A 40 -9.89 9.87 -22.05
N ARG A 41 -9.37 10.01 -23.25
CA ARG A 41 -9.40 11.24 -24.03
C ARG A 41 -10.26 11.04 -25.27
N TYR A 42 -11.22 11.96 -25.50
CA TYR A 42 -11.98 12.03 -26.74
C TYR A 42 -11.11 12.54 -27.88
N LEU A 43 -11.20 11.92 -29.07
CA LEU A 43 -10.36 12.23 -30.24
C LEU A 43 -11.07 13.09 -31.31
N GLY A 44 -12.22 13.70 -30.96
CA GLY A 44 -12.93 14.65 -31.85
C GLY A 44 -13.80 13.98 -32.92
N THR A 45 -14.00 12.67 -32.90
CA THR A 45 -14.79 11.94 -33.89
C THR A 45 -15.92 11.17 -33.24
N THR A 46 -17.15 11.30 -33.77
CA THR A 46 -18.32 10.51 -33.37
C THR A 46 -18.94 9.80 -34.59
N ASP A 47 -19.57 8.64 -34.32
CA ASP A 47 -20.40 7.91 -35.29
C ASP A 47 -21.64 7.39 -34.58
N GLY A 48 -22.78 8.06 -34.78
CA GLY A 48 -24.00 7.83 -34.02
C GLY A 48 -23.79 8.08 -32.52
N ASP A 49 -24.04 7.05 -31.71
CA ASP A 49 -23.82 7.05 -30.27
C ASP A 49 -22.39 6.64 -29.83
N TRP A 50 -21.48 6.44 -30.79
CA TRP A 50 -20.09 6.07 -30.55
C TRP A 50 -19.16 7.28 -30.63
N ALA A 51 -18.18 7.33 -29.73
CA ALA A 51 -17.10 8.30 -29.71
C ALA A 51 -15.76 7.60 -29.89
N LYS A 52 -14.88 8.15 -30.72
CA LYS A 52 -13.49 7.68 -30.86
C LYS A 52 -12.67 8.23 -29.71
N VAL A 53 -12.03 7.35 -28.97
CA VAL A 53 -11.30 7.69 -27.73
C VAL A 53 -9.92 7.03 -27.70
N LYS A 54 -9.05 7.57 -26.85
CA LYS A 54 -7.79 6.94 -26.45
C LYS A 54 -7.83 6.63 -24.97
N CYS A 55 -7.60 5.35 -24.61
CA CYS A 55 -7.61 4.88 -23.24
C CYS A 55 -6.56 3.78 -23.07
N ARG A 56 -5.78 3.80 -21.98
CA ARG A 56 -4.72 2.83 -21.67
C ARG A 56 -3.73 2.59 -22.81
N GLY A 57 -3.44 3.63 -23.59
CA GLY A 57 -2.54 3.56 -24.75
C GLY A 57 -3.20 3.18 -26.07
N ASP A 58 -4.37 2.52 -26.05
CA ASP A 58 -5.09 2.08 -27.23
C ASP A 58 -6.11 3.11 -27.70
N GLU A 59 -6.33 3.17 -29.03
CA GLU A 59 -7.37 3.96 -29.66
C GLU A 59 -8.53 3.05 -30.09
N GLY A 60 -9.74 3.53 -29.92
CA GLY A 60 -10.93 2.79 -30.30
C GLY A 60 -12.22 3.56 -30.09
N TRP A 61 -13.33 2.83 -30.04
CA TRP A 61 -14.66 3.37 -29.94
C TRP A 61 -15.37 2.91 -28.67
N LEU A 62 -16.06 3.84 -28.01
CA LEU A 62 -16.94 3.60 -26.87
C LEU A 62 -18.26 4.32 -27.09
N LYS A 63 -19.34 3.78 -26.50
CA LYS A 63 -20.60 4.51 -26.46
C LYS A 63 -20.49 5.73 -25.53
N THR A 64 -21.15 6.83 -25.93
CA THR A 64 -21.05 8.11 -25.23
C THR A 64 -21.70 8.12 -23.85
N ASP A 65 -22.55 7.17 -23.54
CA ASP A 65 -23.16 6.93 -22.22
C ASP A 65 -22.31 6.04 -21.29
N TRP A 66 -21.20 5.47 -21.78
CA TRP A 66 -20.30 4.61 -20.99
C TRP A 66 -19.21 5.37 -20.25
N PHE A 67 -19.17 6.67 -20.37
CA PHE A 67 -18.20 7.51 -19.66
C PHE A 67 -18.79 8.87 -19.30
N SER A 68 -18.15 9.56 -18.35
CA SER A 68 -18.56 10.86 -17.84
C SER A 68 -17.34 11.71 -17.48
N GLU A 69 -17.54 12.96 -17.08
CA GLU A 69 -16.49 13.84 -16.57
C GLU A 69 -16.14 13.57 -15.09
N GLN A 70 -16.87 12.69 -14.41
CA GLN A 70 -16.68 12.41 -12.98
C GLN A 70 -15.44 11.56 -12.76
N ARG A 71 -14.44 12.11 -12.06
CA ARG A 71 -13.29 11.38 -11.54
C ARG A 71 -13.73 10.49 -10.36
N LEU A 72 -13.19 9.28 -10.30
CA LEU A 72 -13.46 8.33 -9.21
C LEU A 72 -12.23 8.16 -8.33
N LEU A 73 -12.43 7.70 -7.10
CA LEU A 73 -11.34 7.23 -6.26
C LEU A 73 -10.73 5.95 -6.87
N GLU A 74 -9.42 5.98 -7.00
CA GLU A 74 -8.60 4.88 -7.51
C GLU A 74 -7.52 4.53 -6.48
N ILE A 75 -7.46 3.27 -6.04
CA ILE A 75 -6.41 2.75 -5.17
C ILE A 75 -5.77 1.56 -5.88
N ASN A 76 -4.49 1.63 -6.15
CA ASN A 76 -3.73 0.57 -6.83
C ASN A 76 -2.65 0.06 -5.88
N PHE A 77 -2.67 -1.24 -5.61
CA PHE A 77 -1.57 -1.96 -5.00
C PHE A 77 -0.70 -2.49 -6.13
N ILE A 78 0.51 -1.97 -6.20
CA ILE A 78 1.45 -2.25 -7.28
C ILE A 78 2.28 -3.48 -6.89
N ASP A 79 2.51 -4.37 -7.83
CA ASP A 79 3.49 -5.44 -7.66
C ASP A 79 4.89 -4.84 -7.75
N ILE A 80 5.43 -4.54 -6.58
CA ILE A 80 6.75 -3.93 -6.44
C ILE A 80 7.85 -4.97 -6.21
N GLY A 81 7.51 -6.25 -6.18
CA GLY A 81 8.36 -7.30 -5.64
C GLY A 81 8.24 -7.35 -4.12
N GLN A 82 9.35 -7.39 -3.40
CA GLN A 82 9.34 -7.31 -1.95
C GLN A 82 8.89 -5.92 -1.46
N GLY A 83 7.99 -5.89 -0.48
CA GLY A 83 7.56 -4.69 0.23
C GLY A 83 6.18 -4.18 -0.15
N ASP A 84 5.90 -2.93 0.15
CA ASP A 84 4.63 -2.25 -0.10
C ASP A 84 4.75 -1.16 -1.17
N GLY A 85 3.71 -1.04 -1.98
CA GLY A 85 3.56 0.06 -2.92
C GLY A 85 2.11 0.34 -3.26
N CYS A 86 1.59 1.46 -2.78
CA CYS A 86 0.21 1.88 -3.01
C CYS A 86 0.17 3.24 -3.69
N HIS A 87 -0.59 3.32 -4.79
CA HIS A 87 -0.82 4.53 -5.55
C HIS A 87 -2.30 4.88 -5.48
N ILE A 88 -2.62 6.05 -4.96
CA ILE A 88 -3.98 6.55 -4.81
C ILE A 88 -4.17 7.76 -5.72
N VAL A 89 -5.28 7.80 -6.46
CA VAL A 89 -5.73 9.01 -7.13
C VAL A 89 -7.09 9.39 -6.56
N THR A 90 -7.17 10.59 -6.02
CA THR A 90 -8.39 11.11 -5.39
C THR A 90 -9.42 11.56 -6.43
N PRO A 91 -10.68 11.77 -6.04
CA PRO A 91 -11.67 12.38 -6.93
C PRO A 91 -11.31 13.79 -7.41
N ASP A 92 -10.42 14.48 -6.69
CA ASP A 92 -9.90 15.81 -7.05
C ASP A 92 -8.61 15.73 -7.90
N ASP A 93 -8.28 14.54 -8.42
CA ASP A 93 -7.10 14.24 -9.26
C ASP A 93 -5.75 14.42 -8.56
N GLU A 94 -5.74 14.46 -7.22
CA GLU A 94 -4.51 14.47 -6.42
C GLU A 94 -3.91 13.06 -6.32
N VAL A 95 -2.58 13.00 -6.33
CA VAL A 95 -1.83 11.73 -6.28
C VAL A 95 -1.15 11.56 -4.95
N ILE A 96 -1.42 10.42 -4.30
CA ILE A 96 -0.78 10.01 -3.05
C ILE A 96 -0.05 8.68 -3.32
N LEU A 97 1.22 8.61 -2.93
CA LEU A 97 1.98 7.37 -2.91
C LEU A 97 2.21 6.96 -1.45
N ILE A 98 1.88 5.71 -1.11
CA ILE A 98 2.18 5.14 0.21
C ILE A 98 3.10 3.96 -0.02
N ASP A 99 4.35 4.11 0.41
CA ASP A 99 5.47 3.22 0.17
C ASP A 99 5.77 2.98 -1.32
N ALA A 100 6.94 2.46 -1.64
CA ALA A 100 7.41 2.32 -3.01
C ALA A 100 8.25 1.05 -3.24
N GLY A 101 8.31 0.17 -2.25
CA GLY A 101 9.06 -1.08 -2.31
C GLY A 101 10.57 -0.91 -2.22
N GLU A 102 11.28 -1.98 -2.49
CA GLU A 102 12.73 -1.96 -2.66
C GLU A 102 13.09 -1.27 -3.99
N GLY A 103 14.20 -0.54 -3.96
CA GLY A 103 14.76 0.07 -5.15
C GLY A 103 15.61 -0.93 -5.98
N GLU A 104 16.06 -0.46 -7.15
CA GLU A 104 16.94 -1.21 -8.03
C GLU A 104 18.19 -1.71 -7.27
N GLY A 105 18.52 -2.99 -7.45
CA GLY A 105 19.76 -3.60 -6.96
C GLY A 105 19.64 -4.49 -5.73
N PHE A 106 18.49 -4.55 -5.06
CA PHE A 106 18.32 -5.40 -3.87
C PHE A 106 17.78 -6.80 -4.18
N THR A 107 16.85 -6.94 -5.11
CA THR A 107 16.21 -8.22 -5.41
C THR A 107 16.86 -9.02 -6.54
N GLY A 108 17.88 -8.49 -7.20
CA GLY A 108 18.47 -9.14 -8.39
C GLY A 108 17.52 -9.25 -9.60
N GLN A 109 16.27 -8.89 -9.47
CA GLN A 109 15.20 -9.04 -10.47
C GLN A 109 14.77 -7.74 -11.15
N GLY A 110 15.59 -6.70 -11.09
CA GLY A 110 15.29 -5.43 -11.76
C GLY A 110 14.23 -4.62 -11.01
N GLY A 111 14.40 -4.43 -9.72
CA GLY A 111 13.62 -3.57 -8.85
C GLY A 111 13.36 -2.19 -9.46
N ASP A 112 12.54 -1.38 -8.80
CA ASP A 112 12.06 -0.08 -9.24
C ASP A 112 10.69 -0.10 -9.96
N ASN A 113 9.88 -1.08 -9.58
CA ASN A 113 8.57 -1.27 -10.19
C ASN A 113 7.64 -0.07 -9.96
N MET A 114 7.72 0.60 -8.79
CA MET A 114 6.95 1.83 -8.56
C MET A 114 7.39 2.94 -9.53
N TYR A 115 8.70 3.14 -9.74
CA TYR A 115 9.21 4.13 -10.69
C TYR A 115 8.72 3.84 -12.12
N ARG A 116 8.76 2.57 -12.55
CA ARG A 116 8.26 2.16 -13.87
C ARG A 116 6.77 2.40 -14.01
N PHE A 117 5.99 2.04 -12.96
CA PHE A 117 4.56 2.26 -12.95
C PHE A 117 4.22 3.76 -13.06
N ILE A 118 4.83 4.62 -12.27
CA ILE A 118 4.59 6.06 -12.26
C ILE A 118 5.00 6.70 -13.58
N THR A 119 6.19 6.36 -14.11
CA THR A 119 6.66 6.90 -15.39
C THR A 119 5.77 6.50 -16.56
N TRP A 120 5.26 5.26 -16.57
CA TRP A 120 4.28 4.81 -17.54
C TRP A 120 2.90 5.47 -17.32
N ARG A 121 2.40 5.45 -16.10
CA ARG A 121 1.05 5.92 -15.77
C ARG A 121 0.84 7.39 -16.17
N TYR A 122 1.84 8.22 -15.94
CA TYR A 122 1.80 9.65 -16.22
C TYR A 122 2.53 10.03 -17.52
N ASN A 123 2.94 9.03 -18.31
CA ASN A 123 3.63 9.22 -19.59
C ASN A 123 4.79 10.22 -19.50
N LEU A 124 5.61 10.11 -18.44
CA LEU A 124 6.64 11.10 -18.15
C LEU A 124 7.73 11.18 -19.22
N ARG A 125 7.96 10.11 -19.99
CA ARG A 125 8.90 10.10 -21.11
C ARG A 125 8.51 11.04 -22.23
N CYS A 126 7.22 11.03 -22.59
CA CYS A 126 6.67 11.88 -23.64
C CYS A 126 6.21 13.24 -23.09
N ARG A 127 6.43 13.52 -21.79
CA ARG A 127 6.09 14.81 -21.22
C ARG A 127 7.07 15.84 -21.77
N ASP A 128 6.53 16.88 -22.36
CA ASP A 128 7.28 18.01 -22.88
C ASP A 128 8.12 18.67 -21.77
N ASP A 129 9.42 18.90 -22.03
CA ASP A 129 10.33 19.52 -21.05
C ASP A 129 9.97 21.00 -20.76
N GLY A 130 9.18 21.63 -21.63
CA GLY A 130 8.62 22.97 -21.40
C GLY A 130 7.43 23.01 -20.43
N LYS A 131 6.88 21.85 -20.02
CA LYS A 131 5.81 21.79 -19.03
C LYS A 131 6.35 21.71 -17.61
N PRO A 132 5.64 22.28 -16.62
CA PRO A 132 6.03 22.12 -15.22
C PRO A 132 6.05 20.62 -14.85
N PRO A 133 6.87 20.21 -13.87
CA PRO A 133 6.86 18.84 -13.36
C PRO A 133 5.43 18.39 -12.96
N PHE A 134 5.21 17.09 -12.99
CA PHE A 134 3.96 16.49 -12.52
C PHE A 134 3.96 16.45 -10.99
N ASP A 135 2.93 17.02 -10.38
CA ASP A 135 2.78 17.07 -8.94
C ASP A 135 2.35 15.72 -8.37
N ILE A 136 3.10 15.23 -7.38
CA ILE A 136 2.68 14.21 -6.41
C ILE A 136 2.37 14.96 -5.11
N GLU A 137 1.12 14.95 -4.69
CA GLU A 137 0.68 15.73 -3.53
C GLU A 137 1.34 15.23 -2.24
N HIS A 138 1.32 13.90 -2.05
CA HIS A 138 1.91 13.27 -0.88
C HIS A 138 2.69 12.00 -1.26
N ALA A 139 3.90 11.87 -0.73
CA ALA A 139 4.58 10.60 -0.55
C ALA A 139 4.57 10.26 0.94
N VAL A 140 4.16 9.05 1.28
CA VAL A 140 4.15 8.55 2.66
C VAL A 140 5.12 7.39 2.75
N MET A 141 6.09 7.49 3.65
CA MET A 141 6.94 6.39 4.08
C MET A 141 6.38 5.88 5.40
N THR A 142 5.73 4.72 5.38
CA THR A 142 5.06 4.20 6.58
C THR A 142 6.05 3.95 7.71
N HIS A 143 7.22 3.42 7.39
CA HIS A 143 8.33 3.19 8.33
C HIS A 143 9.67 3.06 7.58
N PRO A 144 10.83 3.14 8.26
CA PRO A 144 12.14 3.17 7.62
C PRO A 144 12.74 1.78 7.36
N ASP A 145 11.97 0.82 6.77
CA ASP A 145 12.53 -0.41 6.21
C ASP A 145 12.66 -0.29 4.69
N LEU A 146 13.72 -0.90 4.14
CA LEU A 146 14.15 -0.72 2.75
C LEU A 146 13.06 -1.02 1.73
N ASP A 147 12.29 -2.06 1.98
CA ASP A 147 11.20 -2.54 1.13
C ASP A 147 9.93 -1.66 1.20
N HIS A 148 9.99 -0.53 1.90
CA HIS A 148 8.94 0.48 1.93
C HIS A 148 9.37 1.81 1.31
N TYR A 149 10.60 2.27 1.59
CA TYR A 149 11.00 3.61 1.19
C TYR A 149 11.99 3.68 0.03
N TYR A 150 12.77 2.63 -0.23
CA TYR A 150 13.93 2.78 -1.11
C TYR A 150 13.56 2.95 -2.58
N GLY A 151 12.43 2.41 -3.00
CA GLY A 151 11.87 2.64 -4.34
C GLY A 151 11.52 4.12 -4.63
N PHE A 152 11.42 4.96 -3.61
CA PHE A 152 11.26 6.40 -3.82
C PHE A 152 12.51 7.10 -4.38
N ILE A 153 13.72 6.53 -4.22
CA ILE A 153 14.96 7.25 -4.55
C ILE A 153 15.02 7.73 -6.00
N ASN A 154 14.60 6.89 -6.96
CA ASN A 154 14.60 7.24 -8.36
C ASN A 154 13.41 8.13 -8.74
N LEU A 155 12.28 8.00 -8.06
CA LEU A 155 11.16 8.93 -8.17
C LEU A 155 11.54 10.33 -7.71
N PHE A 156 12.20 10.45 -6.56
CA PHE A 156 12.66 11.73 -6.02
C PHE A 156 13.74 12.41 -6.88
N LYS A 157 14.55 11.63 -7.59
CA LYS A 157 15.54 12.16 -8.54
C LYS A 157 14.95 12.53 -9.90
N HIS A 158 13.70 12.16 -10.19
CA HIS A 158 13.13 12.33 -11.53
C HIS A 158 12.77 13.81 -11.79
N PRO A 159 13.36 14.48 -12.80
CA PRO A 159 13.22 15.93 -12.98
C PRO A 159 11.81 16.38 -13.42
N LYS A 160 10.98 15.44 -13.90
CA LYS A 160 9.59 15.70 -14.32
C LYS A 160 8.57 15.40 -13.23
N LEU A 161 9.01 15.05 -12.01
CA LEU A 161 8.17 14.86 -10.83
C LEU A 161 8.46 15.94 -9.78
N ASN A 162 7.41 16.39 -9.14
CA ASN A 162 7.49 17.33 -8.02
C ASN A 162 6.70 16.76 -6.83
N PHE A 163 7.40 16.41 -5.76
CA PHE A 163 6.78 15.93 -4.52
C PHE A 163 6.55 17.11 -3.58
N LYS A 164 5.29 17.45 -3.28
CA LYS A 164 4.99 18.58 -2.41
C LYS A 164 5.27 18.25 -0.95
N THR A 165 4.88 17.04 -0.51
CA THR A 165 5.00 16.62 0.88
C THR A 165 5.53 15.20 0.98
N ILE A 166 6.47 14.98 1.90
CA ILE A 166 6.93 13.65 2.30
C ILE A 166 6.56 13.45 3.75
N SER A 167 5.70 12.49 4.01
CA SER A 167 5.21 12.15 5.35
C SER A 167 5.90 10.90 5.88
N HIS A 168 6.17 10.86 7.19
CA HIS A 168 6.91 9.77 7.83
C HIS A 168 6.49 9.59 9.30
N ASN A 169 6.85 8.45 9.89
CA ASN A 169 6.53 8.10 11.28
C ASN A 169 7.49 8.71 12.34
N GLY A 170 8.43 9.54 11.93
CA GLY A 170 9.40 10.19 12.82
C GLY A 170 10.63 9.37 13.15
N ILE A 171 10.67 8.08 12.85
CA ILE A 171 11.88 7.26 13.00
C ILE A 171 12.82 7.54 11.83
N VAL A 172 14.07 7.87 12.13
CA VAL A 172 15.11 8.14 11.14
C VAL A 172 16.34 7.33 11.45
N GLU A 173 16.78 6.50 10.52
CA GLU A 173 18.06 5.79 10.62
C GLU A 173 19.23 6.76 10.46
N ARG A 174 20.11 6.77 11.47
CA ARG A 174 21.30 7.64 11.51
C ARG A 174 22.58 6.80 11.45
N PRO A 175 23.72 7.38 10.99
CA PRO A 175 25.01 6.74 11.14
C PRO A 175 25.36 6.53 12.62
N LEU A 176 25.89 5.36 12.95
CA LEU A 176 26.42 5.10 14.29
C LEU A 176 27.63 6.01 14.55
N GLY A 177 27.46 6.99 15.41
CA GLY A 177 28.56 7.83 15.88
C GLY A 177 29.36 7.08 16.95
N GLY A 178 30.63 6.76 16.72
CA GLY A 178 31.70 6.44 17.68
C GLY A 178 31.42 5.60 18.95
N ALA A 179 30.18 5.28 19.24
CA ALA A 179 29.73 4.46 20.37
C ALA A 179 29.57 2.99 19.94
N SER A 180 29.72 2.08 20.87
CA SER A 180 29.58 0.64 20.68
C SER A 180 28.48 0.27 19.67
N GLN A 181 28.87 -0.35 18.56
CA GLN A 181 27.99 -0.84 17.48
C GLN A 181 26.96 -1.90 17.96
N SER A 182 26.92 -2.20 19.25
CA SER A 182 26.06 -3.25 19.83
C SER A 182 24.64 -2.79 20.18
N SER A 183 24.31 -1.49 20.05
CA SER A 183 22.98 -1.00 20.38
C SER A 183 22.30 -0.40 19.14
N PHE A 184 21.38 -1.15 18.55
CA PHE A 184 20.58 -0.70 17.41
C PHE A 184 19.85 0.64 17.63
N LEU A 185 19.59 1.00 18.90
CA LEU A 185 18.92 2.24 19.24
C LEU A 185 19.74 3.49 18.90
N TYR A 186 21.05 3.37 18.68
CA TYR A 186 21.85 4.47 18.17
C TYR A 186 21.54 4.78 16.70
N ASP A 187 21.16 3.79 15.91
CA ASP A 187 20.67 4.03 14.54
C ASP A 187 19.36 4.80 14.55
N LEU A 188 18.47 4.50 15.49
CA LEU A 188 17.16 5.17 15.64
C LEU A 188 17.22 6.40 16.57
N GLY A 189 18.38 6.73 17.09
CA GLY A 189 18.59 7.85 18.00
C GLY A 189 18.65 7.42 19.47
N ARG A 190 18.71 8.43 20.35
CA ARG A 190 18.81 8.20 21.80
C ARG A 190 17.51 7.59 22.35
N LYS A 191 17.65 6.82 23.42
CA LYS A 191 16.54 6.23 24.17
C LYS A 191 16.40 6.85 25.55
N VAL A 192 15.18 6.99 26.00
CA VAL A 192 14.86 7.25 27.40
C VAL A 192 14.72 5.91 28.10
N PRO A 193 15.48 5.66 29.18
CA PRO A 193 15.39 4.41 29.94
C PRO A 193 14.06 4.28 30.67
N PRO A 194 13.61 3.06 30.98
CA PRO A 194 12.40 2.84 31.76
C PRO A 194 12.48 3.49 33.14
N THR A 195 11.34 3.99 33.59
CA THR A 195 11.15 4.48 34.95
C THR A 195 10.19 3.55 35.70
N PRO A 196 10.04 3.65 37.03
CA PRO A 196 9.03 2.88 37.77
C PRO A 196 7.59 3.06 37.26
N ARG A 197 7.30 4.21 36.62
CA ARG A 197 5.99 4.50 36.01
C ARG A 197 5.90 4.05 34.56
N GLN A 198 7.01 4.14 33.82
CA GLN A 198 7.11 3.81 32.40
C GLN A 198 8.07 2.62 32.25
N LYS A 199 7.52 1.42 32.12
CA LYS A 199 8.28 0.17 32.15
C LYS A 199 9.03 -0.15 30.85
N VAL A 200 8.92 0.70 29.82
CA VAL A 200 9.48 0.50 28.48
C VAL A 200 10.44 1.62 28.11
N TYR A 201 11.34 1.35 27.17
CA TYR A 201 12.19 2.37 26.58
C TYR A 201 11.41 3.20 25.55
N HIS A 202 11.78 4.48 25.39
CA HIS A 202 11.19 5.39 24.40
C HIS A 202 12.29 5.95 23.49
N LEU A 203 11.94 6.20 22.21
CA LEU A 203 12.82 6.83 21.25
C LEU A 203 12.74 8.35 21.43
N TRP A 204 13.86 8.95 21.90
CA TRP A 204 13.91 10.38 22.22
C TRP A 204 14.17 11.27 20.99
N ASP A 205 14.93 10.77 20.01
CA ASP A 205 15.34 11.53 18.84
C ASP A 205 14.39 11.37 17.64
N THR A 206 13.10 11.18 17.92
CA THR A 206 12.05 11.17 16.91
C THR A 206 12.00 12.52 16.19
N VAL A 207 12.02 12.52 14.86
CA VAL A 207 11.90 13.72 14.01
C VAL A 207 10.44 14.14 13.91
N ARG A 208 10.12 15.34 14.36
CA ARG A 208 8.74 15.81 14.49
C ARG A 208 8.37 16.93 13.52
N THR A 209 9.32 17.70 13.10
CA THR A 209 9.12 18.88 12.26
C THR A 209 9.95 18.81 10.99
N HIS A 210 9.58 19.62 10.00
CA HIS A 210 10.40 19.82 8.80
C HIS A 210 11.82 20.24 9.18
N GLN A 211 11.95 21.17 10.13
CA GLN A 211 13.25 21.69 10.56
C GLN A 211 14.12 20.61 11.20
N ASP A 212 13.54 19.73 12.05
CA ASP A 212 14.28 18.60 12.62
C ASP A 212 14.84 17.68 11.52
N MET A 213 14.05 17.44 10.45
CA MET A 213 14.53 16.62 9.33
C MET A 213 15.68 17.29 8.60
N ILE A 214 15.58 18.59 8.33
CA ILE A 214 16.66 19.36 7.69
C ILE A 214 17.93 19.29 8.55
N GLU A 215 17.82 19.49 9.86
CA GLU A 215 18.96 19.39 10.78
C GLU A 215 19.62 18.01 10.77
N VAL A 216 18.83 16.93 10.70
CA VAL A 216 19.37 15.56 10.59
C VAL A 216 20.08 15.36 9.24
N LEU A 217 19.51 15.85 8.14
CA LEU A 217 20.13 15.75 6.81
C LEU A 217 21.43 16.54 6.73
N ASP A 218 21.48 17.74 7.32
CA ASP A 218 22.63 18.62 7.32
C ASP A 218 23.73 18.14 8.29
N ALA A 219 23.36 17.51 9.41
CA ALA A 219 24.30 16.88 10.32
C ALA A 219 25.01 15.66 9.69
N HIS A 220 24.43 15.04 8.66
CA HIS A 220 24.94 13.84 8.01
C HIS A 220 25.04 13.97 6.49
N PRO A 221 25.71 15.00 5.94
CA PRO A 221 25.64 15.34 4.49
C PRO A 221 26.22 14.24 3.59
N ASN A 222 27.17 13.45 4.08
CA ASN A 222 27.86 12.39 3.34
C ASN A 222 27.44 10.98 3.81
N SER A 223 26.35 10.85 4.57
CA SER A 223 25.89 9.56 5.04
C SER A 223 25.50 8.65 3.88
N GLN A 224 25.98 7.40 3.93
CA GLN A 224 25.61 6.34 2.99
C GLN A 224 24.40 5.52 3.49
N LYS A 225 23.77 5.90 4.61
CA LYS A 225 22.50 5.30 5.03
C LYS A 225 21.44 5.55 3.98
N PHE A 226 20.83 4.51 3.47
CA PHE A 226 19.88 4.57 2.37
C PHE A 226 18.70 5.50 2.67
N TYR A 227 18.17 5.47 3.90
CA TYR A 227 17.08 6.34 4.32
C TYR A 227 17.42 7.82 4.16
N LEU A 228 18.57 8.25 4.70
CA LEU A 228 19.02 9.64 4.58
C LEU A 228 19.35 10.02 3.13
N SER A 229 19.90 9.08 2.34
CA SER A 229 20.20 9.36 0.93
C SER A 229 18.92 9.52 0.09
N THR A 230 17.89 8.76 0.41
CA THR A 230 16.56 8.88 -0.24
C THR A 230 15.91 10.22 0.07
N LEU A 231 15.89 10.64 1.35
CA LEU A 231 15.33 11.93 1.73
C LEU A 231 16.13 13.12 1.17
N ARG A 232 17.47 13.01 1.10
CA ARG A 232 18.30 14.01 0.42
C ARG A 232 17.96 14.14 -1.05
N ALA A 233 17.78 13.03 -1.76
CA ALA A 233 17.40 13.07 -3.17
C ALA A 233 16.10 13.87 -3.40
N ALA A 234 15.13 13.75 -2.50
CA ALA A 234 13.91 14.55 -2.54
C ALA A 234 14.17 16.05 -2.36
N ARG A 235 14.92 16.42 -1.31
CA ARG A 235 15.27 17.80 -1.01
C ARG A 235 16.09 18.45 -2.15
N ASP A 236 17.05 17.71 -2.69
CA ASP A 236 17.96 18.24 -3.70
C ASP A 236 17.24 18.44 -5.05
N ASN A 237 16.26 17.59 -5.39
CA ASN A 237 15.42 17.76 -6.58
C ASN A 237 14.34 18.84 -6.40
N ASN A 238 13.75 18.94 -5.22
CA ASN A 238 12.76 19.97 -4.87
C ASN A 238 13.09 20.60 -3.51
N PRO A 239 13.81 21.75 -3.47
CA PRO A 239 14.13 22.44 -2.21
C PRO A 239 12.91 22.95 -1.42
N GLN A 240 11.71 22.95 -2.01
CA GLN A 240 10.46 23.37 -1.35
C GLN A 240 9.68 22.19 -0.77
N VAL A 241 10.15 20.94 -0.94
CA VAL A 241 9.50 19.76 -0.38
C VAL A 241 9.34 19.90 1.13
N GLN A 242 8.16 19.53 1.64
CA GLN A 242 7.88 19.58 3.07
C GLN A 242 7.96 18.17 3.68
N PHE A 243 8.81 18.00 4.69
CA PHE A 243 8.83 16.81 5.53
C PHE A 243 7.82 16.97 6.66
N LYS A 244 6.95 15.98 6.83
CA LYS A 244 5.90 16.00 7.85
C LYS A 244 5.88 14.73 8.65
N PHE A 245 5.93 14.87 9.96
CA PHE A 245 5.65 13.80 10.88
C PHE A 245 4.14 13.50 10.92
N VAL A 246 3.78 12.22 11.03
CA VAL A 246 2.39 11.76 11.11
C VAL A 246 2.24 10.83 12.29
N ASP A 247 1.27 11.12 13.17
CA ASP A 247 0.86 10.29 14.29
C ASP A 247 -0.65 10.42 14.59
N GLN A 248 -1.16 9.60 15.50
CA GLN A 248 -2.58 9.53 15.84
C GLN A 248 -3.15 10.84 16.42
N SER A 249 -2.31 11.74 16.96
CA SER A 249 -2.77 13.00 17.55
C SER A 249 -3.41 13.94 16.52
N GLN A 250 -3.02 13.79 15.24
CA GLN A 250 -3.53 14.60 14.14
C GLN A 250 -4.96 14.23 13.74
N LYS A 251 -5.43 13.02 14.08
CA LYS A 251 -6.73 12.44 13.73
C LYS A 251 -6.96 12.26 12.22
N PHE A 252 -6.56 13.21 11.38
CA PHE A 252 -6.73 13.17 9.93
C PHE A 252 -5.45 13.57 9.22
N PHE A 253 -5.22 12.94 8.09
CA PHE A 253 -4.06 13.19 7.23
C PHE A 253 -4.29 14.39 6.32
N ALA A 254 -3.42 15.39 6.42
CA ALA A 254 -3.43 16.59 5.58
C ALA A 254 -4.81 17.26 5.48
N ALA A 255 -5.31 17.48 4.26
CA ALA A 255 -6.61 18.09 4.01
C ALA A 255 -7.78 17.08 4.07
N TYR A 256 -7.52 15.77 4.15
CA TYR A 256 -8.56 14.72 4.04
C TYR A 256 -9.25 14.46 5.39
N ASN A 257 -9.98 15.46 5.88
CA ASN A 257 -10.63 15.45 7.19
C ASN A 257 -12.16 15.21 7.07
N GLN A 258 -12.87 15.25 8.21
CA GLN A 258 -14.32 14.95 8.29
C GLN A 258 -15.22 15.86 7.45
N ASN A 259 -14.71 16.96 6.90
CA ASN A 259 -15.48 17.88 6.05
C ASN A 259 -15.37 17.54 4.55
N ASN A 260 -14.55 16.56 4.20
CA ASN A 260 -14.31 16.14 2.83
C ASN A 260 -15.02 14.83 2.53
N ASP A 261 -15.37 14.61 1.27
CA ASP A 261 -15.94 13.34 0.81
C ASP A 261 -14.95 12.19 0.98
N LEU A 262 -13.68 12.43 0.65
CA LEU A 262 -12.57 11.54 0.95
C LEU A 262 -11.94 11.94 2.29
N GLN A 263 -11.93 11.00 3.22
CA GLN A 263 -11.34 11.16 4.55
C GLN A 263 -10.21 10.15 4.74
N MET A 264 -9.12 10.57 5.39
CA MET A 264 -8.03 9.69 5.78
C MET A 264 -7.76 9.87 7.27
N GLU A 265 -8.32 8.98 8.09
CA GLU A 265 -8.07 8.95 9.55
C GLU A 265 -6.66 8.40 9.81
N VAL A 266 -5.91 9.06 10.69
CA VAL A 266 -4.60 8.60 11.17
C VAL A 266 -4.80 7.79 12.45
N LEU A 267 -4.53 6.49 12.40
CA LEU A 267 -4.70 5.57 13.54
C LEU A 267 -3.37 5.20 14.22
N GLY A 268 -2.26 5.56 13.62
CA GLY A 268 -0.91 5.32 14.14
C GLY A 268 0.18 5.98 13.28
N PRO A 269 1.42 6.02 13.80
CA PRO A 269 1.86 5.47 15.10
C PRO A 269 1.27 6.21 16.29
N ILE A 270 1.33 5.54 17.47
CA ILE A 270 0.90 6.13 18.74
C ILE A 270 2.12 6.70 19.46
N THR A 271 2.04 7.94 19.91
CA THR A 271 3.08 8.63 20.67
C THR A 271 2.65 8.83 22.13
N GLU A 272 3.62 8.94 23.03
CA GLU A 272 3.45 9.19 24.44
C GLU A 272 4.30 10.40 24.88
N ASP A 273 3.74 11.27 25.73
CA ASP A 273 4.46 12.39 26.32
C ASP A 273 5.46 11.89 27.36
N ILE A 274 6.75 12.09 27.10
CA ILE A 274 7.85 11.62 27.92
C ILE A 274 8.66 12.81 28.45
N GLU A 275 8.81 12.88 29.76
CA GLU A 275 9.70 13.85 30.40
C GLU A 275 11.09 13.23 30.58
N PHE A 276 12.11 13.89 30.03
CA PHE A 276 13.50 13.49 30.17
C PHE A 276 14.42 14.71 30.19
N ASN A 277 15.31 14.80 31.19
CA ASN A 277 16.24 15.90 31.41
C ASN A 277 15.56 17.29 31.41
N GLY A 278 14.37 17.40 32.00
CA GLY A 278 13.63 18.66 32.12
C GLY A 278 12.95 19.12 30.83
N GLN A 279 12.87 18.25 29.83
CA GLN A 279 12.14 18.48 28.58
C GLN A 279 11.04 17.44 28.42
N THR A 280 9.89 17.84 27.90
CA THR A 280 8.80 16.92 27.53
C THR A 280 8.74 16.82 26.01
N LYS A 281 8.68 15.57 25.47
CA LYS A 281 8.51 15.28 24.05
C LYS A 281 7.57 14.11 23.85
N ASP A 282 6.82 14.14 22.77
CA ASP A 282 6.11 12.97 22.28
C ASP A 282 7.11 11.96 21.74
N CYS A 283 7.11 10.77 22.27
CA CYS A 283 8.04 9.71 21.94
C CYS A 283 7.33 8.44 21.50
N LEU A 284 7.99 7.65 20.68
CA LEU A 284 7.56 6.32 20.31
C LEU A 284 8.15 5.31 21.29
N ILE A 285 7.38 4.29 21.67
CA ILE A 285 7.88 3.22 22.55
C ILE A 285 8.78 2.25 21.79
N LYS A 286 9.66 1.55 22.48
CA LYS A 286 10.39 0.41 21.92
C LYS A 286 9.52 -0.84 21.90
N LEU A 287 9.21 -1.36 20.72
CA LEU A 287 8.39 -2.55 20.49
C LEU A 287 9.22 -3.82 20.20
N GLY A 288 10.25 -4.10 21.01
CA GLY A 288 11.07 -5.28 20.80
C GLY A 288 12.43 -4.98 20.17
N ASN A 289 12.86 -5.72 19.14
CA ASN A 289 14.12 -5.43 18.43
C ASN A 289 13.94 -4.24 17.45
N GLU A 290 14.97 -3.95 16.63
CA GLU A 290 14.95 -2.81 15.71
C GLU A 290 13.85 -2.95 14.65
N GLY A 291 13.80 -4.08 13.94
CA GLY A 291 12.79 -4.34 12.92
C GLY A 291 11.36 -4.30 13.50
N GLU A 292 11.15 -5.01 14.63
CA GLU A 292 9.86 -4.99 15.31
C GLU A 292 9.43 -3.58 15.74
N THR A 293 10.39 -2.73 16.12
CA THR A 293 10.10 -1.33 16.50
C THR A 293 9.79 -0.47 15.29
N LYS A 294 10.53 -0.59 14.18
CA LYS A 294 10.28 0.16 12.95
C LYS A 294 8.92 -0.21 12.35
N ASN A 295 8.70 -1.50 12.12
CA ASN A 295 7.45 -2.05 11.56
C ASN A 295 6.24 -1.70 12.43
N GLY A 296 6.39 -1.88 13.76
CA GLY A 296 5.31 -1.64 14.70
C GLY A 296 4.86 -0.19 14.81
N HIS A 297 5.68 0.75 14.36
CA HIS A 297 5.33 2.17 14.26
C HIS A 297 5.01 2.63 12.85
N SER A 298 4.55 1.73 11.99
CA SER A 298 4.02 2.10 10.68
C SER A 298 2.96 3.20 10.77
N VAL A 299 2.95 4.12 9.81
CA VAL A 299 1.82 5.03 9.64
C VAL A 299 0.59 4.23 9.22
N ILE A 300 -0.50 4.40 9.95
CA ILE A 300 -1.74 3.66 9.73
C ILE A 300 -2.83 4.62 9.29
N PHE A 301 -3.41 4.36 8.13
CA PHE A 301 -4.56 5.11 7.65
C PHE A 301 -5.81 4.25 7.56
N LYS A 302 -6.95 4.84 7.95
CA LYS A 302 -8.27 4.36 7.54
C LYS A 302 -8.88 5.39 6.60
N LEU A 303 -8.91 5.04 5.33
CA LEU A 303 -9.51 5.83 4.28
C LEU A 303 -11.02 5.57 4.24
N ARG A 304 -11.81 6.64 4.14
CA ARG A 304 -13.26 6.57 3.93
C ARG A 304 -13.66 7.39 2.71
N TYR A 305 -14.44 6.80 1.82
CA TYR A 305 -15.05 7.49 0.70
C TYR A 305 -16.47 6.96 0.45
N GLY A 306 -17.46 7.82 0.64
CA GLY A 306 -18.85 7.38 0.72
C GLY A 306 -19.04 6.36 1.85
N LYS A 307 -19.49 5.15 1.50
CA LYS A 307 -19.67 4.04 2.46
C LYS A 307 -18.43 3.16 2.61
N LEU A 308 -17.49 3.22 1.66
CA LEU A 308 -16.30 2.37 1.65
C LEU A 308 -15.30 2.77 2.73
N LYS A 309 -14.73 1.77 3.41
CA LYS A 309 -13.63 1.90 4.36
C LYS A 309 -12.48 1.01 3.92
N VAL A 310 -11.29 1.59 3.79
CA VAL A 310 -10.05 0.87 3.45
C VAL A 310 -9.01 1.10 4.54
N LEU A 311 -8.46 0.02 5.09
CA LEU A 311 -7.37 0.07 6.07
C LEU A 311 -6.03 -0.16 5.38
N LEU A 312 -5.09 0.77 5.58
CA LEU A 312 -3.72 0.73 5.11
C LEU A 312 -2.81 0.74 6.35
N GLY A 313 -2.35 -0.43 6.78
CA GLY A 313 -1.73 -0.63 8.09
C GLY A 313 -0.21 -0.76 8.08
N GLY A 314 0.47 -0.64 6.92
CA GLY A 314 1.91 -0.91 6.83
C GLY A 314 2.26 -2.30 7.36
N ASP A 315 3.33 -2.40 8.16
CA ASP A 315 3.89 -3.66 8.64
C ASP A 315 3.63 -3.91 10.13
N LEU A 316 2.41 -3.63 10.58
CA LEU A 316 2.02 -3.92 11.96
C LEU A 316 2.26 -5.38 12.32
N ASN A 317 3.08 -5.62 13.34
CA ASN A 317 3.38 -6.92 13.91
C ASN A 317 2.58 -7.17 15.21
N ALA A 318 2.62 -8.37 15.77
CA ALA A 318 1.86 -8.75 16.96
C ALA A 318 2.08 -7.81 18.15
N LYS A 319 3.32 -7.33 18.39
CA LYS A 319 3.61 -6.41 19.50
C LYS A 319 2.96 -5.05 19.34
N SER A 320 2.94 -4.53 18.12
CA SER A 320 2.27 -3.27 17.82
C SER A 320 0.75 -3.41 17.84
N GLN A 321 0.22 -4.55 17.40
CA GLN A 321 -1.20 -4.86 17.44
C GLN A 321 -1.71 -4.91 18.89
N ASP A 322 -0.95 -5.52 19.81
CA ASP A 322 -1.22 -5.47 21.24
C ASP A 322 -1.24 -4.03 21.77
N TYR A 323 -0.19 -3.26 21.48
CA TYR A 323 -0.06 -1.89 21.94
C TYR A 323 -1.20 -0.99 21.44
N ILE A 324 -1.53 -1.10 20.17
CA ILE A 324 -2.63 -0.37 19.54
C ILE A 324 -3.98 -0.78 20.17
N ALA A 325 -4.19 -2.08 20.38
CA ALA A 325 -5.41 -2.59 20.99
C ALA A 325 -5.56 -2.10 22.45
N GLN A 326 -4.48 -2.09 23.23
CA GLN A 326 -4.47 -1.53 24.58
C GLN A 326 -4.83 -0.04 24.58
N TYR A 327 -4.25 0.74 23.66
CA TYR A 327 -4.51 2.17 23.54
C TYR A 327 -5.98 2.47 23.22
N TYR A 328 -6.52 1.85 22.16
CA TYR A 328 -7.88 2.15 21.70
C TYR A 328 -8.99 1.47 22.52
N SER A 329 -8.73 0.30 23.10
CA SER A 329 -9.71 -0.35 23.98
C SER A 329 -9.74 0.25 25.39
N GLY A 330 -8.62 0.85 25.83
CA GLY A 330 -8.38 1.27 27.21
C GLY A 330 -8.17 0.11 28.19
N ILE A 331 -7.97 -1.13 27.67
CA ILE A 331 -7.75 -2.34 28.48
C ILE A 331 -6.28 -2.73 28.38
N GLN A 332 -5.60 -2.86 29.52
CA GLN A 332 -4.15 -3.08 29.55
C GLN A 332 -3.73 -4.54 29.33
N THR A 333 -4.67 -5.49 29.33
CA THR A 333 -4.40 -6.90 29.00
C THR A 333 -4.12 -7.00 27.51
N LYS A 334 -3.06 -7.71 27.15
CA LYS A 334 -2.71 -7.97 25.75
C LYS A 334 -3.61 -9.01 25.12
N MET A 335 -3.91 -8.83 23.84
CA MET A 335 -4.62 -9.85 23.06
C MET A 335 -3.78 -11.13 22.94
N SER A 336 -2.46 -11.00 22.70
CA SER A 336 -1.54 -12.13 22.59
C SER A 336 -1.52 -13.00 23.84
N ASP A 337 -1.45 -12.40 25.02
CA ASP A 337 -1.46 -13.14 26.28
C ASP A 337 -2.76 -13.94 26.44
N LEU A 338 -3.90 -13.36 26.09
CA LEU A 338 -5.20 -14.06 26.14
C LEU A 338 -5.34 -15.16 25.09
N GLU A 339 -4.83 -14.96 23.87
CA GLU A 339 -4.81 -16.01 22.84
C GLU A 339 -4.00 -17.22 23.30
N ASP A 340 -2.83 -16.99 23.88
CA ASP A 340 -1.95 -18.04 24.42
C ASP A 340 -2.62 -18.77 25.60
N GLU A 341 -3.13 -18.04 26.58
CA GLU A 341 -3.81 -18.65 27.74
C GLU A 341 -5.06 -19.45 27.34
N ILE A 342 -5.86 -18.96 26.39
CA ILE A 342 -7.02 -19.67 25.85
C ILE A 342 -6.58 -20.96 25.14
N ARG A 343 -5.48 -20.93 24.39
CA ARG A 343 -4.91 -22.12 23.75
C ARG A 343 -4.46 -23.14 24.78
N ASP A 344 -3.65 -22.72 25.74
CA ASP A 344 -3.08 -23.58 26.77
C ASP A 344 -4.16 -24.26 27.62
N ILE A 345 -5.19 -23.49 28.06
CA ILE A 345 -6.32 -24.07 28.80
C ILE A 345 -7.09 -25.10 27.95
N ARG A 346 -7.25 -24.90 26.64
CA ARG A 346 -7.91 -25.87 25.77
C ARG A 346 -7.10 -27.15 25.63
N GLU A 347 -5.77 -27.03 25.48
CA GLU A 347 -4.87 -28.19 25.41
C GLU A 347 -4.92 -28.98 26.71
N ASP A 348 -4.88 -28.32 27.86
CA ASP A 348 -4.96 -28.95 29.18
C ASP A 348 -6.30 -29.66 29.40
N LEU A 349 -7.41 -29.06 29.00
CA LEU A 349 -8.74 -29.69 29.09
C LEU A 349 -8.87 -30.98 28.26
N ILE A 350 -8.06 -31.13 27.20
CA ILE A 350 -8.03 -32.30 26.35
C ILE A 350 -7.04 -33.36 26.84
N SER A 351 -5.84 -32.92 27.27
CA SER A 351 -4.68 -33.81 27.49
C SER A 351 -4.55 -34.33 28.91
N GLN A 352 -5.14 -33.64 29.92
CA GLN A 352 -4.95 -33.97 31.34
C GLN A 352 -6.10 -34.77 31.94
N ASN A 353 -5.76 -35.70 32.85
CA ASN A 353 -6.75 -36.42 33.68
C ASN A 353 -7.18 -35.50 34.86
N LEU A 354 -8.11 -34.60 34.59
CA LEU A 354 -8.63 -33.63 35.55
C LEU A 354 -9.74 -34.20 36.39
N THR A 355 -9.80 -33.85 37.65
CA THR A 355 -10.98 -34.02 38.49
C THR A 355 -12.11 -33.12 38.00
N ILE A 356 -13.34 -33.42 38.43
CA ILE A 356 -14.53 -32.64 38.04
C ILE A 356 -14.37 -31.16 38.45
N ASP A 357 -13.84 -30.89 39.64
CA ASP A 357 -13.67 -29.54 40.14
C ASP A 357 -12.57 -28.78 39.40
N GLU A 358 -11.43 -29.41 39.10
CA GLU A 358 -10.37 -28.84 38.28
C GLU A 358 -10.87 -28.49 36.87
N ARG A 359 -11.57 -29.42 36.20
CA ARG A 359 -12.17 -29.19 34.89
C ARG A 359 -13.12 -27.99 34.91
N LYS A 360 -14.01 -27.92 35.90
CA LYS A 360 -14.97 -26.82 36.04
C LYS A 360 -14.29 -25.48 36.25
N ALA A 361 -13.22 -25.45 37.07
CA ALA A 361 -12.44 -24.21 37.27
C ALA A 361 -11.75 -23.74 35.99
N MET A 362 -11.18 -24.69 35.21
CA MET A 362 -10.55 -24.35 33.93
C MET A 362 -11.57 -23.90 32.86
N GLU A 363 -12.74 -24.52 32.80
CA GLU A 363 -13.82 -24.10 31.89
C GLU A 363 -14.32 -22.68 32.24
N GLN A 364 -14.43 -22.36 33.54
CA GLN A 364 -14.80 -21.02 33.98
C GLN A 364 -13.71 -19.99 33.58
N ARG A 365 -12.42 -20.29 33.81
CA ARG A 365 -11.31 -19.43 33.42
C ARG A 365 -11.27 -19.22 31.91
N LEU A 366 -11.50 -20.27 31.12
CA LEU A 366 -11.60 -20.20 29.67
C LEU A 366 -12.71 -19.23 29.21
N ASP A 367 -13.88 -19.29 29.86
CA ASP A 367 -15.01 -18.41 29.55
C ASP A 367 -14.72 -16.95 29.91
N GLU A 368 -14.07 -16.70 31.05
CA GLU A 368 -13.64 -15.37 31.48
C GLU A 368 -12.64 -14.74 30.50
N HIS A 369 -11.62 -15.50 30.07
CA HIS A 369 -10.62 -15.01 29.10
C HIS A 369 -11.23 -14.75 27.72
N ARG A 370 -12.14 -15.61 27.24
CA ARG A 370 -12.87 -15.38 25.98
C ARG A 370 -13.69 -14.10 26.04
N LYS A 371 -14.45 -13.87 27.12
CA LYS A 371 -15.26 -12.67 27.28
C LYS A 371 -14.39 -11.40 27.30
N LEU A 372 -13.23 -11.45 27.95
CA LEU A 372 -12.30 -10.32 27.97
C LEU A 372 -11.71 -10.06 26.58
N LEU A 373 -11.29 -11.12 25.88
CA LEU A 373 -10.77 -11.01 24.51
C LEU A 373 -11.83 -10.45 23.56
N ASP A 374 -13.06 -10.94 23.62
CA ASP A 374 -14.19 -10.48 22.80
C ASP A 374 -14.49 -8.99 23.08
N LEU A 375 -14.36 -8.54 24.32
CA LEU A 375 -14.52 -7.13 24.68
C LEU A 375 -13.43 -6.26 24.07
N ILE A 376 -12.16 -6.69 24.11
CA ILE A 376 -11.03 -5.98 23.49
C ILE A 376 -11.23 -5.93 21.98
N ILE A 377 -11.56 -7.06 21.33
CA ILE A 377 -11.87 -7.14 19.90
C ILE A 377 -12.99 -6.16 19.53
N SER A 378 -14.07 -6.15 20.28
CA SER A 378 -15.23 -5.28 20.00
C SER A 378 -14.87 -3.80 20.06
N LYS A 379 -14.11 -3.38 21.07
CA LYS A 379 -13.66 -1.99 21.19
C LYS A 379 -12.68 -1.60 20.10
N THR A 380 -11.70 -2.45 19.80
CA THR A 380 -10.72 -2.26 18.72
C THR A 380 -11.41 -2.22 17.37
N ARG A 381 -12.42 -3.06 17.14
CA ARG A 381 -13.25 -3.05 15.93
C ARG A 381 -13.92 -1.72 15.69
N GLY A 382 -14.40 -1.04 16.72
CA GLY A 382 -15.01 0.30 16.61
C GLY A 382 -14.11 1.29 15.88
N VAL A 383 -12.79 1.10 15.97
CA VAL A 383 -11.78 1.95 15.33
C VAL A 383 -11.28 1.35 14.00
N PHE A 384 -10.92 0.06 13.99
CA PHE A 384 -10.16 -0.56 12.89
C PHE A 384 -11.01 -1.26 11.84
N GLN A 385 -12.31 -1.46 12.06
CA GLN A 385 -13.15 -2.14 11.08
C GLN A 385 -13.07 -1.47 9.70
N ALA A 386 -12.79 -2.30 8.68
CA ALA A 386 -12.69 -1.86 7.30
C ALA A 386 -13.37 -2.88 6.35
N ASP A 387 -13.74 -2.44 5.15
CA ASP A 387 -14.30 -3.31 4.11
C ASP A 387 -13.17 -4.01 3.36
N ILE A 388 -12.10 -3.28 3.07
CA ILE A 388 -10.90 -3.77 2.42
C ILE A 388 -9.71 -3.43 3.33
N ALA A 389 -8.83 -4.38 3.56
CA ALA A 389 -7.61 -4.17 4.33
C ALA A 389 -6.37 -4.57 3.52
N LYS A 390 -5.34 -3.73 3.54
CA LYS A 390 -3.99 -4.18 3.20
C LYS A 390 -3.53 -5.12 4.32
N ALA A 391 -3.02 -6.29 3.96
CA ALA A 391 -2.48 -7.24 4.92
C ALA A 391 -1.30 -6.61 5.67
N CYS A 392 -1.27 -6.78 6.98
CA CYS A 392 -0.12 -6.37 7.77
C CYS A 392 1.11 -7.20 7.37
N HIS A 393 2.28 -6.56 7.33
CA HIS A 393 3.59 -7.19 7.19
C HIS A 393 3.64 -8.25 6.08
N HIS A 394 3.18 -7.88 4.87
CA HIS A 394 3.22 -8.71 3.64
C HIS A 394 2.59 -10.11 3.77
N GLY A 395 1.77 -10.34 4.81
CA GLY A 395 1.27 -11.68 5.13
C GLY A 395 2.26 -12.54 5.90
N ALA A 396 3.07 -11.94 6.78
CA ALA A 396 3.90 -12.63 7.76
C ALA A 396 3.05 -13.34 8.83
N SER A 397 3.67 -14.28 9.55
CA SER A 397 2.99 -15.04 10.62
C SER A 397 2.87 -14.28 11.95
N ASP A 398 3.52 -13.13 12.09
CA ASP A 398 3.58 -12.34 13.33
C ASP A 398 2.38 -11.39 13.49
N VAL A 399 1.19 -11.89 13.22
CA VAL A 399 -0.09 -11.18 13.35
C VAL A 399 -1.01 -11.90 14.34
N LEU A 400 -1.85 -11.14 15.05
CA LEU A 400 -2.80 -11.69 16.01
C LEU A 400 -4.15 -11.98 15.34
N ASP A 401 -4.67 -13.20 15.51
CA ASP A 401 -5.99 -13.60 15.03
C ASP A 401 -7.08 -12.64 15.55
N SER A 402 -7.00 -12.22 16.80
CA SER A 402 -7.92 -11.28 17.44
C SER A 402 -7.87 -9.88 16.83
N PHE A 403 -6.70 -9.37 16.45
CA PHE A 403 -6.58 -8.09 15.78
C PHE A 403 -7.17 -8.14 14.36
N LEU A 404 -6.90 -9.22 13.63
CA LEU A 404 -7.52 -9.44 12.31
C LEU A 404 -9.05 -9.54 12.43
N GLN A 405 -9.58 -10.20 13.47
CA GLN A 405 -11.02 -10.23 13.76
C GLN A 405 -11.58 -8.82 14.09
N ALA A 406 -10.79 -7.93 14.68
CA ALA A 406 -11.19 -6.55 14.88
C ALA A 406 -11.28 -5.79 13.56
N ILE A 407 -10.37 -5.99 12.63
CA ILE A 407 -10.44 -5.41 11.28
C ILE A 407 -11.65 -5.95 10.51
N ASN A 408 -11.89 -7.27 10.57
CA ASN A 408 -13.06 -7.94 9.99
C ASN A 408 -13.37 -7.53 8.54
N PRO A 409 -12.42 -7.65 7.60
CA PRO A 409 -12.59 -7.18 6.22
C PRO A 409 -13.44 -8.14 5.38
N ILE A 410 -13.93 -7.68 4.23
CA ILE A 410 -14.49 -8.55 3.17
C ILE A 410 -13.35 -9.04 2.27
N ALA A 411 -12.39 -8.15 2.03
CA ALA A 411 -11.27 -8.42 1.16
C ALA A 411 -9.95 -8.01 1.85
N THR A 412 -8.96 -8.88 1.74
CA THR A 412 -7.58 -8.59 2.16
C THR A 412 -6.70 -8.55 0.93
N VAL A 413 -5.90 -7.48 0.79
CA VAL A 413 -4.91 -7.33 -0.27
C VAL A 413 -3.53 -7.51 0.35
N ILE A 414 -2.80 -8.49 -0.13
CA ILE A 414 -1.43 -8.81 0.28
C ILE A 414 -0.48 -8.24 -0.77
N SER A 415 0.40 -7.35 -0.34
CA SER A 415 1.52 -6.86 -1.13
C SER A 415 2.74 -7.71 -0.78
N SER A 416 3.16 -8.57 -1.69
CA SER A 416 4.31 -9.47 -1.52
C SER A 416 4.91 -9.80 -2.88
N GLY A 417 6.18 -10.21 -2.89
CA GLY A 417 6.88 -10.68 -4.08
C GLY A 417 7.08 -12.19 -4.07
N ASP A 418 7.32 -12.77 -5.23
CA ASP A 418 7.85 -14.12 -5.37
C ASP A 418 9.38 -14.10 -5.16
N GLU A 419 9.95 -15.26 -4.82
CA GLU A 419 11.40 -15.45 -4.60
C GLU A 419 12.03 -14.57 -3.50
N GLU A 420 11.21 -14.05 -2.56
CA GLU A 420 11.74 -13.30 -1.45
C GLU A 420 12.17 -14.21 -0.28
N SER A 421 13.15 -13.76 0.51
CA SER A 421 13.79 -14.59 1.54
C SER A 421 12.88 -14.96 2.72
N HIS A 422 11.82 -14.19 2.96
CA HIS A 422 10.88 -14.38 4.07
C HIS A 422 9.71 -15.29 3.72
N SER A 423 9.55 -15.65 2.44
CA SER A 423 8.47 -16.53 1.93
C SER A 423 7.07 -16.01 2.27
N HIS A 424 6.84 -14.72 2.09
CA HIS A 424 5.52 -14.13 2.22
C HIS A 424 4.69 -14.27 0.93
N PRO A 425 3.34 -14.45 1.02
CA PRO A 425 2.58 -14.63 2.25
C PRO A 425 2.74 -16.03 2.85
N ARG A 426 2.78 -16.11 4.19
CA ARG A 426 2.86 -17.39 4.90
C ARG A 426 1.52 -18.13 4.85
N PRO A 427 1.52 -19.48 4.77
CA PRO A 427 0.28 -20.26 4.71
C PRO A 427 -0.64 -20.08 5.92
N ASP A 428 -0.07 -19.94 7.12
CA ASP A 428 -0.80 -19.68 8.35
C ASP A 428 -1.45 -18.30 8.36
N ALA A 429 -0.75 -17.27 7.87
CA ALA A 429 -1.31 -15.93 7.69
C ALA A 429 -2.49 -15.93 6.68
N LEU A 430 -2.38 -16.64 5.55
CA LEU A 430 -3.49 -16.82 4.61
C LEU A 430 -4.71 -17.43 5.29
N GLY A 431 -4.49 -18.46 6.15
CA GLY A 431 -5.53 -19.07 6.96
C GLY A 431 -6.18 -18.10 7.93
N ALA A 432 -5.37 -17.27 8.61
CA ALA A 432 -5.81 -16.26 9.56
C ALA A 432 -6.66 -15.17 8.87
N PHE A 433 -6.21 -14.62 7.73
CA PHE A 433 -6.98 -13.66 6.93
C PHE A 433 -8.33 -14.25 6.46
N GLY A 434 -8.33 -15.51 6.03
CA GLY A 434 -9.56 -16.20 5.64
C GLY A 434 -10.56 -16.32 6.79
N LYS A 435 -10.11 -16.67 7.99
CA LYS A 435 -10.95 -16.77 9.19
C LYS A 435 -11.49 -15.42 9.66
N ALA A 436 -10.67 -14.37 9.60
CA ALA A 436 -11.02 -13.04 10.07
C ALA A 436 -11.97 -12.30 9.12
N SER A 437 -12.04 -12.72 7.86
CA SER A 437 -12.89 -12.07 6.85
C SER A 437 -14.37 -12.32 7.12
N ARG A 438 -15.17 -11.26 6.98
CA ARG A 438 -16.63 -11.38 7.07
C ARG A 438 -17.24 -11.91 5.78
N GLY A 439 -18.42 -12.51 5.93
CA GLY A 439 -19.18 -13.06 4.81
C GLY A 439 -18.84 -14.54 4.51
N HIS A 440 -19.58 -15.11 3.55
CA HIS A 440 -19.47 -16.53 3.22
C HIS A 440 -18.27 -16.88 2.34
N ARG A 441 -17.64 -15.88 1.73
CA ARG A 441 -16.50 -16.04 0.82
C ARG A 441 -15.50 -14.94 1.07
N PRO A 442 -14.46 -15.21 1.85
CA PRO A 442 -13.35 -14.27 2.00
C PRO A 442 -12.68 -14.04 0.65
N LEU A 443 -12.38 -12.78 0.35
CA LEU A 443 -11.58 -12.41 -0.81
C LEU A 443 -10.16 -12.14 -0.34
N ILE A 444 -9.21 -12.90 -0.85
CA ILE A 444 -7.78 -12.71 -0.59
C ILE A 444 -7.11 -12.49 -1.93
N PHE A 445 -6.50 -11.33 -2.08
CA PHE A 445 -5.72 -10.94 -3.25
C PHE A 445 -4.25 -10.85 -2.88
N SER A 446 -3.38 -11.29 -3.77
CA SER A 446 -1.94 -11.11 -3.62
C SER A 446 -1.35 -10.53 -4.89
N THR A 447 -0.45 -9.56 -4.78
CA THR A 447 0.26 -9.00 -5.93
C THR A 447 1.12 -10.04 -6.60
N GLU A 448 1.67 -10.98 -5.86
CA GLU A 448 2.43 -12.12 -6.37
C GLU A 448 1.60 -12.98 -7.35
N LEU A 449 0.37 -13.31 -6.98
CA LEU A 449 -0.55 -14.10 -7.80
C LEU A 449 -1.10 -13.31 -9.01
N ALA A 450 -0.96 -12.01 -9.02
CA ALA A 450 -1.42 -11.13 -10.08
C ALA A 450 -0.33 -10.85 -11.14
N ARG A 451 0.83 -11.47 -11.04
CA ARG A 451 1.91 -11.32 -12.02
C ARG A 451 1.56 -11.93 -13.37
N SER A 452 2.08 -11.33 -14.42
CA SER A 452 1.98 -11.94 -15.73
C SER A 452 3.01 -13.04 -15.88
N SER A 453 2.53 -14.17 -16.39
CA SER A 453 3.36 -15.34 -16.59
C SER A 453 4.42 -15.19 -17.69
N VAL A 454 4.32 -14.21 -18.59
CA VAL A 454 5.21 -14.14 -19.76
C VAL A 454 6.66 -13.91 -19.35
N GLU A 455 6.91 -12.93 -18.48
CA GLU A 455 8.26 -12.61 -17.99
C GLU A 455 8.72 -13.62 -16.94
N PHE A 456 7.81 -14.10 -16.11
CA PHE A 456 8.09 -15.10 -15.08
C PHE A 456 8.13 -16.53 -15.62
N SER A 457 7.39 -16.85 -16.69
CA SER A 457 7.52 -18.11 -17.40
C SER A 457 8.83 -18.19 -18.19
N TYR A 458 9.38 -17.04 -18.60
CA TYR A 458 10.61 -16.97 -19.40
C TYR A 458 11.56 -15.86 -18.93
N PRO A 459 11.88 -15.74 -17.63
CA PRO A 459 12.69 -14.66 -17.10
C PRO A 459 14.07 -14.62 -17.78
N ILE A 460 14.68 -15.79 -18.04
CA ILE A 460 15.96 -15.91 -18.72
C ILE A 460 15.93 -15.24 -20.11
N LYS A 461 14.83 -15.38 -20.88
CA LYS A 461 14.71 -14.76 -22.21
C LYS A 461 14.56 -13.24 -22.12
N PHE A 462 13.84 -12.75 -21.13
CA PHE A 462 13.68 -11.31 -20.90
C PHE A 462 15.02 -10.67 -20.53
N TYR A 463 15.73 -11.25 -19.54
CA TYR A 463 17.06 -10.80 -19.15
C TYR A 463 18.08 -10.94 -20.30
N GLN A 464 18.01 -12.02 -21.06
CA GLN A 464 18.87 -12.20 -22.23
C GLN A 464 18.64 -11.10 -23.26
N LYS A 465 17.38 -10.75 -23.52
CA LYS A 465 17.02 -9.65 -24.45
C LYS A 465 17.54 -8.31 -23.97
N LEU A 466 17.43 -8.00 -22.66
CA LEU A 466 18.01 -6.79 -22.08
C LEU A 466 19.54 -6.76 -22.22
N LYS A 467 20.23 -7.87 -21.91
CA LYS A 467 21.68 -8.00 -22.09
C LYS A 467 22.13 -7.83 -23.55
N ASP A 468 21.37 -8.40 -24.49
CA ASP A 468 21.64 -8.27 -25.92
C ASP A 468 21.45 -6.80 -26.35
N MET A 469 20.49 -6.09 -25.79
CA MET A 469 20.29 -4.66 -26.04
C MET A 469 21.40 -3.81 -25.41
N GLU A 470 21.84 -4.13 -24.18
CA GLU A 470 23.00 -3.49 -23.56
C GLU A 470 24.27 -3.66 -24.42
N ALA A 471 24.56 -4.88 -24.82
CA ALA A 471 25.70 -5.16 -25.72
C ALA A 471 25.61 -4.39 -27.06
N LYS A 472 24.41 -4.26 -27.63
CA LYS A 472 24.17 -3.45 -28.83
C LYS A 472 24.38 -1.96 -28.57
N LYS A 473 23.97 -1.47 -27.41
CA LYS A 473 24.17 -0.07 -26.98
C LYS A 473 25.65 0.23 -26.81
N ASP A 474 26.41 -0.67 -26.18
CA ASP A 474 27.85 -0.52 -25.98
C ASP A 474 28.60 -0.53 -27.30
N ALA A 475 28.16 -1.37 -28.24
CA ALA A 475 28.74 -1.46 -29.59
C ALA A 475 28.33 -0.31 -30.52
N ALA A 476 27.34 0.51 -30.15
CA ALA A 476 26.86 1.61 -30.98
C ALA A 476 27.91 2.74 -31.06
N THR A 477 28.18 3.21 -32.27
CA THR A 477 29.22 4.20 -32.56
C THR A 477 28.73 5.64 -32.45
N THR A 478 27.41 5.86 -32.46
CA THR A 478 26.83 7.22 -32.38
C THR A 478 25.99 7.38 -31.10
N GLN A 479 26.00 8.57 -30.52
CA GLN A 479 25.19 8.88 -29.31
C GLN A 479 23.70 8.70 -29.61
N ALA A 480 23.22 9.17 -30.76
CA ALA A 480 21.81 9.02 -31.16
C ALA A 480 21.36 7.54 -31.19
N LYS A 481 22.20 6.61 -31.64
CA LYS A 481 21.88 5.19 -31.60
C LYS A 481 21.91 4.59 -30.20
N LYS A 482 22.80 5.08 -29.33
CA LYS A 482 22.83 4.70 -27.94
C LYS A 482 21.56 5.14 -27.22
N ASP A 483 21.10 6.37 -27.48
CA ASP A 483 19.90 6.93 -26.88
C ASP A 483 18.63 6.19 -27.38
N GLU A 484 18.56 5.85 -28.66
CA GLU A 484 17.48 5.02 -29.24
C GLU A 484 17.39 3.64 -28.55
N ILE A 485 18.53 2.94 -28.44
CA ILE A 485 18.56 1.62 -27.77
C ILE A 485 18.22 1.75 -26.29
N GLN A 486 18.69 2.80 -25.62
CA GLN A 486 18.33 3.08 -24.23
C GLN A 486 16.82 3.28 -24.08
N GLN A 487 16.22 4.04 -24.97
CA GLN A 487 14.77 4.28 -24.97
C GLN A 487 13.99 2.98 -25.21
N ASP A 488 14.46 2.13 -26.12
CA ASP A 488 13.85 0.81 -26.38
C ASP A 488 13.97 -0.13 -25.16
N MET A 489 15.12 -0.14 -24.47
CA MET A 489 15.32 -0.91 -23.24
C MET A 489 14.39 -0.43 -22.12
N GLU A 490 14.26 0.87 -21.97
CA GLU A 490 13.36 1.47 -20.99
C GLU A 490 11.90 1.17 -21.32
N GLN A 491 11.52 1.26 -22.59
CA GLN A 491 10.18 0.92 -23.04
C GLN A 491 9.86 -0.57 -22.83
N LEU A 492 10.85 -1.46 -23.03
CA LEU A 492 10.71 -2.87 -22.72
C LEU A 492 10.52 -3.12 -21.22
N ARG A 493 11.30 -2.46 -20.37
CA ARG A 493 11.15 -2.53 -18.91
C ARG A 493 9.79 -2.01 -18.45
N ASP A 494 9.34 -0.87 -18.99
CA ASP A 494 8.04 -0.27 -18.63
C ASP A 494 6.85 -1.11 -19.11
N SER A 495 6.96 -1.73 -20.28
CA SER A 495 5.89 -2.61 -20.77
C SER A 495 5.66 -3.79 -19.83
N ASN A 496 6.69 -4.17 -19.08
CA ASN A 496 6.65 -5.22 -18.09
C ASN A 496 5.80 -4.82 -16.87
N VAL A 497 6.01 -3.62 -16.34
CA VAL A 497 5.27 -3.12 -15.17
C VAL A 497 3.82 -2.76 -15.48
N ALA A 498 3.57 -2.27 -16.69
CA ALA A 498 2.24 -1.82 -17.10
C ALA A 498 1.18 -2.95 -17.15
N LYS A 499 1.62 -4.19 -17.12
CA LYS A 499 0.76 -5.35 -17.36
C LYS A 499 0.48 -6.19 -16.11
N TYR A 500 1.24 -6.03 -15.03
CA TYR A 500 1.37 -7.07 -14.02
C TYR A 500 1.10 -6.60 -12.61
N GLY A 501 0.72 -7.55 -11.76
CA GLY A 501 0.74 -7.48 -10.31
C GLY A 501 -0.14 -6.42 -9.67
N MET A 502 -0.95 -5.72 -10.46
CA MET A 502 -1.77 -4.64 -9.94
C MET A 502 -3.15 -5.16 -9.50
N ILE A 503 -3.45 -4.92 -8.24
CA ILE A 503 -4.80 -5.03 -7.71
C ILE A 503 -5.33 -3.61 -7.56
N THR A 504 -6.48 -3.32 -8.16
CA THR A 504 -7.06 -1.98 -8.15
C THR A 504 -8.43 -1.98 -7.50
N ILE A 505 -8.68 -0.99 -6.64
CA ILE A 505 -9.98 -0.67 -6.08
C ILE A 505 -10.48 0.59 -6.80
N ARG A 506 -11.71 0.56 -7.29
CA ARG A 506 -12.36 1.68 -7.95
C ARG A 506 -13.72 1.93 -7.33
N THR A 507 -14.03 3.20 -7.05
CA THR A 507 -15.31 3.54 -6.45
C THR A 507 -15.72 4.99 -6.73
N ASP A 508 -17.03 5.18 -6.87
CA ASP A 508 -17.69 6.49 -6.86
C ASP A 508 -18.24 6.87 -5.48
N GLY A 509 -17.93 6.09 -4.45
CA GLY A 509 -18.44 6.23 -3.09
C GLY A 509 -19.62 5.30 -2.77
N GLU A 510 -20.30 4.74 -3.78
CA GLU A 510 -21.41 3.79 -3.64
C GLU A 510 -21.10 2.45 -4.27
N ARG A 511 -20.68 2.43 -5.53
CA ARG A 511 -20.21 1.23 -6.22
C ARG A 511 -18.76 0.99 -5.90
N VAL A 512 -18.41 -0.24 -5.58
CA VAL A 512 -17.04 -0.63 -5.30
C VAL A 512 -16.71 -1.86 -6.12
N ILE A 513 -15.64 -1.76 -6.92
CA ILE A 513 -15.05 -2.93 -7.57
C ILE A 513 -13.62 -3.13 -7.10
N ILE A 514 -13.24 -4.40 -6.96
CA ILE A 514 -11.85 -4.83 -6.84
C ILE A 514 -11.52 -5.56 -8.13
N ALA A 515 -10.47 -5.17 -8.82
CA ALA A 515 -10.09 -5.81 -10.07
C ALA A 515 -8.63 -6.27 -9.99
N GLN A 516 -8.41 -7.51 -10.41
CA GLN A 516 -7.11 -8.15 -10.51
C GLN A 516 -6.77 -8.33 -11.99
N LYS A 517 -5.58 -7.89 -12.39
CA LYS A 517 -5.08 -8.11 -13.74
C LYS A 517 -4.79 -9.59 -13.94
N LEU A 518 -5.30 -10.18 -15.03
CA LEU A 518 -5.01 -11.57 -15.37
C LEU A 518 -3.56 -11.71 -15.87
N GLU A 519 -2.90 -12.75 -15.41
CA GLU A 519 -1.56 -13.15 -15.90
C GLU A 519 -1.60 -13.45 -17.38
N GLU A 520 -2.54 -14.30 -17.80
CA GLU A 520 -2.85 -14.59 -19.19
C GLU A 520 -4.20 -13.97 -19.56
N GLU A 521 -4.18 -13.07 -20.54
CA GLU A 521 -5.40 -12.46 -21.04
C GLU A 521 -6.23 -13.52 -21.77
N ARG A 522 -7.47 -13.73 -21.32
CA ARG A 522 -8.39 -14.66 -21.99
C ARG A 522 -8.73 -14.19 -23.42
N SER A 523 -8.77 -12.88 -23.62
CA SER A 523 -8.91 -12.20 -24.90
C SER A 523 -8.64 -10.70 -24.74
N PRO A 524 -8.46 -9.91 -25.82
CA PRO A 524 -8.33 -8.46 -25.71
C PRO A 524 -9.46 -7.76 -24.95
N GLY A 525 -10.63 -8.39 -24.88
CA GLY A 525 -11.79 -7.90 -24.12
C GLY A 525 -11.98 -8.55 -22.74
N GLN A 526 -11.03 -9.36 -22.27
CA GLN A 526 -11.10 -10.08 -21.00
C GLN A 526 -9.73 -10.15 -20.33
N LYS A 527 -9.28 -9.00 -19.80
CA LYS A 527 -7.95 -8.81 -19.19
C LYS A 527 -7.98 -8.75 -17.67
N TRP A 528 -9.16 -8.71 -17.07
CA TRP A 528 -9.37 -8.51 -15.64
C TRP A 528 -10.34 -9.51 -15.07
N ASP A 529 -10.07 -10.00 -13.86
CA ASP A 529 -11.09 -10.55 -12.97
C ASP A 529 -11.60 -9.41 -12.09
N ILE A 530 -12.94 -9.26 -12.04
CA ILE A 530 -13.60 -8.13 -11.37
C ILE A 530 -14.57 -8.66 -10.32
N TYR A 531 -14.46 -8.13 -9.12
CA TYR A 531 -15.23 -8.50 -7.94
C TYR A 531 -16.03 -7.29 -7.49
N ASP A 532 -17.36 -7.38 -7.56
CA ASP A 532 -18.25 -6.31 -7.11
C ASP A 532 -18.57 -6.46 -5.64
N LEU A 533 -18.43 -5.39 -4.87
CA LEU A 533 -18.93 -5.31 -3.51
C LEU A 533 -20.28 -4.59 -3.51
N PHE A 534 -21.26 -5.19 -2.85
CA PHE A 534 -22.63 -4.67 -2.78
C PHE A 534 -22.96 -4.21 -1.38
N TRP A 535 -23.52 -3.02 -1.26
CA TRP A 535 -23.98 -2.52 0.02
C TRP A 535 -25.23 -3.26 0.49
N ASN A 536 -25.21 -3.75 1.73
CA ASN A 536 -26.35 -4.37 2.39
C ASN A 536 -26.98 -3.39 3.38
N ASP A 537 -28.13 -2.80 3.04
CA ASP A 537 -28.81 -1.82 3.88
C ASP A 537 -29.25 -2.38 5.25
N LYS A 538 -29.48 -3.68 5.38
CA LYS A 538 -29.87 -4.30 6.64
C LYS A 538 -28.71 -4.45 7.61
N LEU A 539 -27.53 -4.80 7.07
CA LEU A 539 -26.31 -5.00 7.87
C LEU A 539 -25.49 -3.70 8.00
N GLN A 540 -25.78 -2.67 7.16
CA GLN A 540 -24.99 -1.45 7.05
C GLN A 540 -23.52 -1.72 6.73
N GLU A 541 -23.28 -2.67 5.83
CA GLU A 541 -21.94 -3.09 5.40
C GLU A 541 -21.94 -3.56 3.95
N TYR A 542 -20.74 -3.57 3.34
CA TYR A 542 -20.55 -4.21 2.05
C TYR A 542 -20.51 -5.74 2.17
N GLU A 543 -20.97 -6.41 1.14
CA GLU A 543 -20.91 -7.86 0.94
C GLU A 543 -20.34 -8.18 -0.44
N TYR A 544 -19.59 -9.29 -0.52
CA TYR A 544 -19.29 -9.93 -1.79
C TYR A 544 -20.33 -11.02 -2.08
N ARG A 545 -21.00 -10.91 -3.22
CA ARG A 545 -21.89 -11.94 -3.73
C ARG A 545 -21.42 -12.35 -5.12
N LYS A 546 -21.23 -13.64 -5.35
CA LYS A 546 -20.96 -14.14 -6.69
C LYS A 546 -22.16 -13.76 -7.58
N GLY A 547 -21.96 -12.80 -8.49
CA GLY A 547 -23.01 -12.32 -9.36
C GLY A 547 -23.57 -13.42 -10.24
N LYS A 548 -24.88 -13.38 -10.52
CA LYS A 548 -25.46 -14.10 -11.65
C LYS A 548 -24.93 -13.38 -12.90
N GLY A 549 -23.88 -13.90 -13.52
CA GLY A 549 -23.33 -13.34 -14.74
C GLY A 549 -21.81 -13.20 -14.80
N HIS A 550 -21.08 -13.95 -14.02
CA HIS A 550 -19.66 -14.20 -14.28
C HIS A 550 -19.50 -15.36 -15.25
#